data_e1de8a1db577e65b93d87e88155e84b0
#
_entry.id   e1de8a1db577e65b93d87e88155e84b0
#
_cell.length_a   1.000
_cell.length_b   1.000
_cell.length_c   1.000
_cell.angle_alpha   90.00
_cell.angle_beta   90.00
_cell.angle_gamma   90.00
#
_symmetry.space_group_name_H-M   'P 1'
#
loop_
_entity.id
_entity.type
_entity.pdbx_description
1 polymer ?
#
loop_
_entity_poly.entity_id
_entity_poly.type
_entity_poly.pdbx_seq_one_letter_code
_entity_poly.pdbx_strand_id
1 'polypeptide(L)'
;MRDRSLVTITSLISQGITDNSLKYHLQSAKNNGITRTEAAEIITHIAFYAGWPKAWTAFNLAKEVWNEDVKGEDAKAAFQREMIFPIGEPNTAYAKYFKGDSYLAQISDSQIPFFNVTFEPGCRNNWHTHHATKGGGQMLVGVAGRGWYQEEGKPAQEILPGTVIHIPANVKHWHGAAKDSWFAHLAFEIPGENTSNEWQEAVSDEEYNKIK
;
A
#
# COMPACT_ATOMS: atom_id res chain seq x y z
N MET A 1 -15.04 -22.26 -16.30
CA MET A 1 -15.91 -21.07 -16.49
C MET A 1 -15.09 -19.83 -16.83
N ARG A 2 -13.97 -19.60 -16.13
CA ARG A 2 -13.08 -18.43 -16.29
C ARG A 2 -12.61 -18.21 -17.75
N ASP A 3 -12.03 -19.22 -18.39
CA ASP A 3 -11.51 -19.11 -19.76
C ASP A 3 -12.60 -18.84 -20.79
N ARG A 4 -13.79 -19.39 -20.58
CA ARG A 4 -14.96 -19.10 -21.44
C ARG A 4 -15.35 -17.62 -21.33
N SER A 5 -15.35 -17.06 -20.13
CA SER A 5 -15.60 -15.62 -19.92
C SER A 5 -14.56 -14.77 -20.61
N LEU A 6 -13.28 -15.14 -20.51
CA LEU A 6 -12.18 -14.44 -21.19
C LEU A 6 -12.40 -14.41 -22.71
N VAL A 7 -12.70 -15.57 -23.31
CA VAL A 7 -12.98 -15.66 -24.76
C VAL A 7 -14.22 -14.84 -25.12
N THR A 8 -15.26 -14.85 -24.30
CA THR A 8 -16.51 -14.11 -24.57
C THR A 8 -16.27 -12.59 -24.58
N ILE A 9 -15.64 -12.04 -23.52
CA ILE A 9 -15.39 -10.58 -23.46
C ILE A 9 -14.45 -10.14 -24.59
N THR A 10 -13.40 -10.91 -24.87
CA THR A 10 -12.47 -10.65 -25.97
C THR A 10 -13.18 -10.60 -27.33
N SER A 11 -14.05 -11.58 -27.60
CA SER A 11 -14.82 -11.65 -28.84
C SER A 11 -15.77 -10.47 -28.99
N LEU A 12 -16.51 -10.12 -27.93
CA LEU A 12 -17.45 -9.00 -27.96
C LEU A 12 -16.74 -7.66 -28.22
N ILE A 13 -15.66 -7.40 -27.51
CA ILE A 13 -14.86 -6.16 -27.68
C ILE A 13 -14.32 -6.08 -29.12
N SER A 14 -13.76 -7.18 -29.63
CA SER A 14 -13.18 -7.22 -30.98
C SER A 14 -14.22 -6.96 -32.07
N GLN A 15 -15.43 -7.44 -31.90
CA GLN A 15 -16.56 -7.17 -32.81
C GLN A 15 -17.16 -5.76 -32.64
N GLY A 16 -16.79 -5.03 -31.60
CA GLY A 16 -17.33 -3.68 -31.32
C GLY A 16 -18.68 -3.71 -30.60
N ILE A 17 -19.05 -4.83 -30.01
CA ILE A 17 -20.22 -4.96 -29.14
C ILE A 17 -19.81 -4.43 -27.77
N THR A 18 -20.03 -3.14 -27.54
CA THR A 18 -19.58 -2.40 -26.35
C THR A 18 -20.72 -1.69 -25.63
N ASP A 19 -21.88 -2.30 -25.63
CA ASP A 19 -23.09 -1.84 -24.95
C ASP A 19 -23.31 -2.58 -23.60
N ASN A 20 -24.52 -2.52 -23.07
CA ASN A 20 -24.91 -3.20 -21.83
C ASN A 20 -24.72 -4.73 -21.89
N SER A 21 -24.71 -5.33 -23.06
CA SER A 21 -24.42 -6.76 -23.23
C SER A 21 -22.98 -7.05 -22.82
N LEU A 22 -22.02 -6.22 -23.25
CA LEU A 22 -20.64 -6.35 -22.79
C LEU A 22 -20.53 -6.16 -21.26
N LYS A 23 -21.24 -5.17 -20.68
CA LYS A 23 -21.24 -4.96 -19.22
C LYS A 23 -21.70 -6.20 -18.46
N TYR A 24 -22.76 -6.88 -18.93
CA TYR A 24 -23.22 -8.14 -18.33
C TYR A 24 -22.13 -9.24 -18.40
N HIS A 25 -21.45 -9.37 -19.54
CA HIS A 25 -20.37 -10.35 -19.69
C HIS A 25 -19.11 -10.02 -18.90
N LEU A 26 -18.79 -8.74 -18.73
CA LEU A 26 -17.74 -8.30 -17.82
C LEU A 26 -18.07 -8.66 -16.35
N GLN A 27 -19.34 -8.43 -15.93
CA GLN A 27 -19.79 -8.87 -14.59
C GLN A 27 -19.69 -10.39 -14.42
N SER A 28 -20.07 -11.16 -15.45
CA SER A 28 -19.94 -12.62 -15.44
C SER A 28 -18.46 -13.04 -15.39
N ALA A 29 -17.59 -12.32 -16.08
CA ALA A 29 -16.16 -12.57 -16.07
C ALA A 29 -15.56 -12.33 -14.67
N LYS A 30 -15.95 -11.24 -13.99
CA LYS A 30 -15.62 -10.96 -12.60
C LYS A 30 -16.06 -12.10 -11.68
N ASN A 31 -17.31 -12.51 -11.75
CA ASN A 31 -17.86 -13.61 -10.94
C ASN A 31 -17.15 -14.96 -11.20
N ASN A 32 -16.58 -15.16 -12.37
CA ASN A 32 -15.81 -16.34 -12.76
C ASN A 32 -14.30 -16.20 -12.48
N GLY A 33 -13.87 -15.18 -11.72
CA GLY A 33 -12.51 -15.03 -11.21
C GLY A 33 -11.53 -14.29 -12.14
N ILE A 34 -12.04 -13.50 -13.11
CA ILE A 34 -11.19 -12.53 -13.83
C ILE A 34 -11.05 -11.30 -12.95
N THR A 35 -9.82 -10.99 -12.56
CA THR A 35 -9.49 -9.83 -11.72
C THR A 35 -9.55 -8.53 -12.51
N ARG A 36 -9.60 -7.40 -11.79
CA ARG A 36 -9.52 -6.06 -12.38
C ARG A 36 -8.27 -5.88 -13.23
N THR A 37 -7.12 -6.31 -12.72
CA THR A 37 -5.84 -6.23 -13.44
C THR A 37 -5.86 -7.04 -14.72
N GLU A 38 -6.33 -8.29 -14.66
CA GLU A 38 -6.47 -9.13 -15.86
C GLU A 38 -7.43 -8.53 -16.88
N ALA A 39 -8.55 -7.95 -16.44
CA ALA A 39 -9.48 -7.27 -17.34
C ALA A 39 -8.82 -6.07 -18.03
N ALA A 40 -8.03 -5.27 -17.31
CA ALA A 40 -7.27 -4.15 -17.87
C ALA A 40 -6.23 -4.64 -18.90
N GLU A 41 -5.47 -5.69 -18.59
CA GLU A 41 -4.49 -6.31 -19.49
C GLU A 41 -5.14 -6.84 -20.76
N ILE A 42 -6.27 -7.56 -20.64
CA ILE A 42 -7.05 -8.08 -21.78
C ILE A 42 -7.49 -6.94 -22.68
N ILE A 43 -8.08 -5.87 -22.11
CA ILE A 43 -8.59 -4.72 -22.86
C ILE A 43 -7.43 -3.98 -23.55
N THR A 44 -6.32 -3.79 -22.85
CA THR A 44 -5.13 -3.17 -23.40
C THR A 44 -4.56 -3.99 -24.56
N HIS A 45 -4.46 -5.29 -24.40
CA HIS A 45 -3.99 -6.17 -25.46
C HIS A 45 -4.90 -6.11 -26.70
N ILE A 46 -6.21 -6.17 -26.51
CA ILE A 46 -7.19 -6.08 -27.59
C ILE A 46 -7.10 -4.72 -28.33
N ALA A 47 -6.74 -3.64 -27.65
CA ALA A 47 -6.61 -2.31 -28.27
C ALA A 47 -5.67 -2.31 -29.47
N PHE A 48 -4.60 -3.11 -29.44
CA PHE A 48 -3.63 -3.23 -30.53
C PHE A 48 -4.16 -3.99 -31.74
N TYR A 49 -5.17 -4.86 -31.56
CA TYR A 49 -5.72 -5.72 -32.63
C TYR A 49 -7.09 -5.23 -33.14
N ALA A 50 -7.93 -4.70 -32.25
CA ALA A 50 -9.29 -4.30 -32.56
C ALA A 50 -9.49 -2.77 -32.58
N GLY A 51 -8.48 -2.02 -32.20
CA GLY A 51 -8.44 -0.54 -32.19
C GLY A 51 -8.84 0.09 -30.84
N TRP A 52 -8.17 1.16 -30.51
CA TRP A 52 -8.32 1.91 -29.25
C TRP A 52 -9.75 2.40 -28.95
N PRO A 53 -10.57 2.86 -29.92
CA PRO A 53 -11.92 3.33 -29.61
C PRO A 53 -12.79 2.25 -28.96
N LYS A 54 -12.73 0.99 -29.45
CA LYS A 54 -13.47 -0.13 -28.90
C LYS A 54 -12.96 -0.51 -27.50
N ALA A 55 -11.65 -0.57 -27.36
CA ALA A 55 -11.00 -0.88 -26.08
C ALA A 55 -11.32 0.20 -25.03
N TRP A 56 -11.31 1.46 -25.39
CA TRP A 56 -11.64 2.56 -24.48
C TRP A 56 -13.07 2.50 -23.97
N THR A 57 -14.04 2.18 -24.85
CA THR A 57 -15.43 1.99 -24.44
C THR A 57 -15.57 0.79 -23.49
N ALA A 58 -14.91 -0.33 -23.83
CA ALA A 58 -14.88 -1.51 -22.96
C ALA A 58 -14.22 -1.23 -21.62
N PHE A 59 -13.15 -0.43 -21.58
CA PHE A 59 -12.48 -0.03 -20.35
C PHE A 59 -13.39 0.80 -19.43
N ASN A 60 -14.18 1.71 -20.00
CA ASN A 60 -15.14 2.48 -19.21
C ASN A 60 -16.21 1.59 -18.59
N LEU A 61 -16.73 0.61 -19.32
CA LEU A 61 -17.68 -0.38 -18.77
C LEU A 61 -17.01 -1.28 -17.71
N ALA A 62 -15.77 -1.69 -17.93
CA ALA A 62 -15.00 -2.45 -16.96
C ALA A 62 -14.80 -1.67 -15.65
N LYS A 63 -14.51 -0.37 -15.73
CA LYS A 63 -14.42 0.49 -14.52
C LYS A 63 -15.71 0.48 -13.71
N GLU A 64 -16.87 0.44 -14.33
CA GLU A 64 -18.16 0.35 -13.61
C GLU A 64 -18.34 -0.99 -12.92
N VAL A 65 -17.92 -2.10 -13.57
CA VAL A 65 -18.04 -3.45 -13.05
C VAL A 65 -17.09 -3.72 -11.89
N TRP A 66 -15.86 -3.23 -11.96
CA TRP A 66 -14.84 -3.40 -10.91
C TRP A 66 -14.70 -2.17 -10.00
N ASN A 67 -15.69 -1.27 -10.00
CA ASN A 67 -15.66 -0.03 -9.20
C ASN A 67 -15.72 -0.31 -7.68
N GLU A 68 -16.38 -1.38 -7.27
CA GLU A 68 -16.52 -1.75 -5.86
C GLU A 68 -15.31 -2.52 -5.30
N ASP A 69 -14.47 -3.07 -6.18
CA ASP A 69 -13.30 -3.88 -5.79
C ASP A 69 -12.10 -3.03 -5.33
N VAL A 70 -12.22 -1.71 -5.35
CA VAL A 70 -11.16 -0.78 -4.92
C VAL A 70 -11.16 -0.58 -3.40
N LYS A 71 -12.09 -1.20 -2.67
CA LYS A 71 -12.16 -1.08 -1.21
C LYS A 71 -11.54 -2.31 -0.53
N GLY A 72 -10.33 -2.13 -0.02
CA GLY A 72 -9.73 -2.99 0.99
C GLY A 72 -8.88 -4.14 0.44
N GLU A 73 -9.45 -5.29 0.21
CA GLU A 73 -8.71 -6.53 -0.04
C GLU A 73 -7.94 -6.55 -1.36
N ASP A 74 -8.51 -5.99 -2.44
CA ASP A 74 -7.82 -5.90 -3.74
C ASP A 74 -6.66 -4.90 -3.73
N ALA A 75 -6.79 -3.80 -3.02
CA ALA A 75 -5.73 -2.80 -2.87
C ALA A 75 -4.54 -3.37 -2.09
N LYS A 76 -4.81 -4.13 -1.03
CA LYS A 76 -3.79 -4.84 -0.25
C LYS A 76 -3.07 -5.90 -1.11
N ALA A 77 -3.83 -6.69 -1.86
CA ALA A 77 -3.28 -7.74 -2.73
C ALA A 77 -2.47 -7.13 -3.90
N ALA A 78 -2.92 -6.01 -4.46
CA ALA A 78 -2.18 -5.26 -5.46
C ALA A 78 -0.86 -4.75 -4.90
N PHE A 79 -0.88 -4.12 -3.73
CA PHE A 79 0.31 -3.62 -3.07
C PHE A 79 1.29 -4.75 -2.70
N GLN A 80 0.79 -5.91 -2.22
CA GLN A 80 1.64 -7.08 -1.93
C GLN A 80 2.44 -7.56 -3.15
N ARG A 81 1.90 -7.43 -4.36
CA ARG A 81 2.61 -7.83 -5.59
C ARG A 81 3.78 -6.90 -5.95
N GLU A 82 3.74 -5.66 -5.48
CA GLU A 82 4.83 -4.69 -5.65
C GLU A 82 5.93 -4.84 -4.61
N MET A 83 5.68 -5.63 -3.56
CA MET A 83 6.58 -5.77 -2.42
C MET A 83 7.47 -7.01 -2.53
N ILE A 84 8.72 -6.86 -2.09
CA ILE A 84 9.66 -7.97 -1.90
C ILE A 84 9.35 -8.72 -0.59
N PHE A 85 8.93 -7.98 0.45
CA PHE A 85 8.61 -8.52 1.76
C PHE A 85 7.11 -8.71 1.94
N PRO A 86 6.66 -9.68 2.76
CA PRO A 86 5.24 -9.85 3.05
C PRO A 86 4.67 -8.63 3.77
N ILE A 87 3.41 -8.28 3.49
CA ILE A 87 2.66 -7.26 4.25
C ILE A 87 2.56 -7.67 5.73
N GLY A 88 2.35 -8.95 5.98
CA GLY A 88 2.20 -9.48 7.33
C GLY A 88 0.75 -9.47 7.84
N GLU A 89 0.63 -9.73 9.13
CA GLU A 89 -0.65 -9.79 9.83
C GLU A 89 -1.08 -8.41 10.33
N PRO A 90 -2.39 -8.20 10.58
CA PRO A 90 -2.87 -6.96 11.19
C PRO A 90 -2.09 -6.63 12.47
N ASN A 91 -1.62 -5.40 12.58
CA ASN A 91 -0.79 -4.92 13.69
C ASN A 91 -1.62 -4.67 14.97
N THR A 92 -2.23 -5.73 15.49
CA THR A 92 -3.16 -5.64 16.64
C THR A 92 -2.47 -5.24 17.94
N ALA A 93 -1.22 -5.68 18.15
CA ALA A 93 -0.48 -5.43 19.38
C ALA A 93 -0.19 -3.94 19.60
N TYR A 94 0.02 -3.19 18.52
CA TYR A 94 0.35 -1.77 18.57
C TYR A 94 -0.78 -0.88 18.01
N ALA A 95 -1.96 -1.44 17.67
CA ALA A 95 -3.06 -0.72 17.02
C ALA A 95 -3.45 0.58 17.75
N LYS A 96 -3.40 0.61 19.09
CA LYS A 96 -3.69 1.81 19.89
C LYS A 96 -2.74 2.99 19.65
N TYR A 97 -1.59 2.76 19.04
CA TYR A 97 -0.58 3.77 18.71
C TYR A 97 -0.58 4.16 17.23
N PHE A 98 -1.58 3.68 16.47
CA PHE A 98 -1.71 3.99 15.06
C PHE A 98 -3.08 4.60 14.78
N LYS A 99 -3.13 5.55 13.87
CA LYS A 99 -4.38 6.02 13.28
C LYS A 99 -4.50 5.40 11.88
N GLY A 100 -5.53 4.58 11.67
CA GLY A 100 -5.73 3.79 10.45
C GLY A 100 -5.18 2.37 10.57
N ASP A 101 -5.30 1.60 9.51
CA ASP A 101 -4.92 0.19 9.48
C ASP A 101 -3.45 0.01 9.10
N SER A 102 -2.77 -0.88 9.83
CA SER A 102 -1.37 -1.23 9.60
C SER A 102 -1.14 -2.71 9.79
N TYR A 103 -0.07 -3.20 9.21
CA TYR A 103 0.32 -4.62 9.22
C TYR A 103 1.78 -4.75 9.61
N LEU A 104 2.12 -5.89 10.19
CA LEU A 104 3.46 -6.17 10.69
C LEU A 104 3.91 -7.56 10.24
N ALA A 105 5.06 -7.65 9.59
CA ALA A 105 5.74 -8.89 9.29
C ALA A 105 7.12 -8.89 9.96
N GLN A 106 7.38 -9.87 10.82
CA GLN A 106 8.72 -10.09 11.35
C GLN A 106 9.57 -10.75 10.25
N ILE A 107 10.65 -10.10 9.87
CA ILE A 107 11.55 -10.56 8.81
C ILE A 107 12.78 -11.27 9.41
N SER A 108 13.26 -10.81 10.54
CA SER A 108 14.35 -11.42 11.29
C SER A 108 14.07 -11.35 12.79
N ASP A 109 14.46 -12.40 13.53
CA ASP A 109 14.38 -12.49 14.99
C ASP A 109 15.77 -12.75 15.64
N SER A 110 16.82 -12.76 14.83
CA SER A 110 18.17 -13.07 15.28
C SER A 110 18.88 -11.85 15.88
N GLN A 111 20.17 -11.66 15.65
CA GLN A 111 21.01 -10.63 16.29
C GLN A 111 20.47 -9.20 16.15
N ILE A 112 19.83 -8.89 15.02
CA ILE A 112 19.15 -7.62 14.77
C ILE A 112 17.74 -7.96 14.30
N PRO A 113 16.75 -7.96 15.21
CA PRO A 113 15.37 -8.14 14.83
C PRO A 113 14.91 -6.94 14.00
N PHE A 114 14.21 -7.21 12.90
CA PHE A 114 13.59 -6.15 12.11
C PHE A 114 12.27 -6.61 11.51
N PHE A 115 11.45 -5.63 11.22
CA PHE A 115 10.08 -5.82 10.77
C PHE A 115 9.84 -5.07 9.48
N ASN A 116 9.01 -5.64 8.60
CA ASN A 116 8.33 -4.88 7.58
C ASN A 116 7.04 -4.32 8.16
N VAL A 117 6.94 -3.01 8.24
CA VAL A 117 5.74 -2.29 8.72
C VAL A 117 5.02 -1.73 7.52
N THR A 118 3.76 -2.13 7.33
CA THR A 118 2.94 -1.70 6.20
C THR A 118 1.76 -0.88 6.70
N PHE A 119 1.49 0.23 6.03
CA PHE A 119 0.47 1.21 6.34
C PHE A 119 -0.51 1.34 5.16
N GLU A 120 -1.80 1.31 5.45
CA GLU A 120 -2.81 1.74 4.49
C GLU A 120 -2.75 3.24 4.21
N PRO A 121 -3.31 3.73 3.10
CA PRO A 121 -3.34 5.16 2.79
C PRO A 121 -3.87 6.00 3.96
N GLY A 122 -3.10 7.02 4.35
CA GLY A 122 -3.43 7.89 5.48
C GLY A 122 -3.10 7.34 6.87
N CYS A 123 -2.72 6.07 6.99
CA CYS A 123 -2.33 5.48 8.27
C CYS A 123 -0.98 6.02 8.72
N ARG A 124 -0.86 6.31 10.01
CA ARG A 124 0.36 6.80 10.65
C ARG A 124 0.42 6.37 12.10
N ASN A 125 1.65 6.22 12.63
CA ASN A 125 1.83 5.98 14.05
C ASN A 125 1.81 7.29 14.85
N ASN A 126 1.72 7.15 16.15
CA ASN A 126 1.84 8.26 17.09
C ASN A 126 3.27 8.82 17.09
N TRP A 127 3.43 10.01 17.62
CA TRP A 127 4.72 10.51 18.08
C TRP A 127 5.32 9.48 19.04
N HIS A 128 6.62 9.21 18.90
CA HIS A 128 7.33 8.27 19.77
C HIS A 128 8.83 8.57 19.80
N THR A 129 9.48 8.00 20.79
CA THR A 129 10.92 8.18 21.00
C THR A 129 11.56 6.83 21.32
N HIS A 130 12.66 6.52 20.63
CA HIS A 130 13.54 5.42 20.99
C HIS A 130 14.66 5.93 21.88
N HIS A 131 14.55 5.69 23.18
CA HIS A 131 15.53 6.14 24.16
C HIS A 131 16.76 5.24 24.20
N ALA A 132 17.93 5.83 24.43
CA ALA A 132 19.15 5.12 24.79
C ALA A 132 20.13 6.08 25.46
N THR A 133 21.00 5.56 26.32
CA THR A 133 22.10 6.34 26.95
C THR A 133 23.35 6.37 26.08
N LYS A 134 23.51 5.37 25.18
CA LYS A 134 24.59 5.29 24.21
C LYS A 134 24.18 4.43 23.03
N GLY A 135 24.49 4.82 21.79
CA GLY A 135 23.99 4.17 20.60
C GLY A 135 22.46 4.28 20.53
N GLY A 136 21.77 3.25 20.06
CA GLY A 136 20.31 3.20 19.99
C GLY A 136 19.73 4.04 18.86
N GLY A 137 18.41 4.22 18.90
CA GLY A 137 17.64 4.85 17.86
C GLY A 137 17.04 3.85 16.90
N GLN A 138 16.59 4.33 15.73
CA GLN A 138 15.91 3.49 14.74
C GLN A 138 16.46 3.78 13.33
N MET A 139 16.41 2.78 12.46
CA MET A 139 16.65 2.96 11.04
C MET A 139 15.41 2.51 10.27
N LEU A 140 14.98 3.32 9.31
CA LEU A 140 13.91 2.99 8.37
C LEU A 140 14.48 2.86 6.97
N VAL A 141 14.01 1.85 6.23
CA VAL A 141 14.31 1.67 4.81
C VAL A 141 13.01 1.54 4.05
N GLY A 142 12.68 2.51 3.22
CA GLY A 142 11.50 2.46 2.36
C GLY A 142 11.59 1.30 1.36
N VAL A 143 10.55 0.48 1.27
CA VAL A 143 10.55 -0.70 0.38
C VAL A 143 9.43 -0.69 -0.65
N ALA A 144 8.30 -0.04 -0.38
CA ALA A 144 7.21 0.09 -1.35
C ALA A 144 6.31 1.30 -1.05
N GLY A 145 5.66 1.82 -2.07
CA GLY A 145 4.72 2.93 -1.96
C GLY A 145 5.37 4.25 -1.55
N ARG A 146 4.58 5.12 -0.88
CA ARG A 146 5.01 6.47 -0.51
C ARG A 146 4.55 6.80 0.91
N GLY A 147 5.48 7.30 1.73
CA GLY A 147 5.22 7.67 3.12
C GLY A 147 6.00 8.89 3.58
N TRP A 148 5.85 9.18 4.86
CA TRP A 148 6.43 10.33 5.51
C TRP A 148 7.15 9.94 6.80
N TYR A 149 8.20 10.66 7.11
CA TYR A 149 8.88 10.72 8.39
C TYR A 149 8.97 12.17 8.84
N GLN A 150 8.80 12.42 10.13
CA GLN A 150 8.98 13.77 10.69
C GLN A 150 9.54 13.70 12.09
N GLU A 151 10.58 14.48 12.35
CA GLU A 151 11.05 14.82 13.69
C GLU A 151 10.27 16.01 14.25
N GLU A 152 10.09 16.06 15.56
CA GLU A 152 9.44 17.19 16.20
C GLU A 152 10.15 18.51 15.87
N GLY A 153 9.38 19.50 15.46
CA GLY A 153 9.89 20.82 15.08
C GLY A 153 10.59 20.91 13.72
N LYS A 154 10.65 19.80 12.94
CA LYS A 154 11.23 19.81 11.60
C LYS A 154 10.17 19.57 10.51
N PRO A 155 10.44 19.96 9.26
CA PRO A 155 9.59 19.59 8.12
C PRO A 155 9.52 18.07 7.95
N ALA A 156 8.38 17.56 7.47
CA ALA A 156 8.25 16.16 7.09
C ALA A 156 9.14 15.84 5.88
N GLN A 157 9.75 14.67 5.90
CA GLN A 157 10.57 14.12 4.83
C GLN A 157 9.82 12.99 4.16
N GLU A 158 9.78 12.98 2.82
CA GLU A 158 9.20 11.90 2.03
C GLU A 158 10.07 10.66 2.09
N ILE A 159 9.41 9.50 2.19
CA ILE A 159 10.05 8.18 2.10
C ILE A 159 9.49 7.46 0.87
N LEU A 160 10.39 7.17 -0.06
CA LEU A 160 10.17 6.34 -1.25
C LEU A 160 10.99 5.05 -1.17
N PRO A 161 10.73 4.03 -2.01
CA PRO A 161 11.57 2.85 -2.08
C PRO A 161 13.05 3.21 -2.28
N GLY A 162 13.92 2.67 -1.42
CA GLY A 162 15.34 2.96 -1.38
C GLY A 162 15.74 4.15 -0.50
N THR A 163 14.78 4.93 0.04
CA THR A 163 15.09 5.97 1.03
C THR A 163 15.51 5.32 2.36
N VAL A 164 16.62 5.78 2.93
CA VAL A 164 17.10 5.35 4.25
C VAL A 164 17.06 6.53 5.21
N ILE A 165 16.37 6.33 6.33
CA ILE A 165 16.30 7.31 7.42
C ILE A 165 17.02 6.73 8.63
N HIS A 166 18.03 7.43 9.12
CA HIS A 166 18.66 7.16 10.41
C HIS A 166 18.10 8.10 11.46
N ILE A 167 17.43 7.57 12.45
CA ILE A 167 16.80 8.29 13.56
C ILE A 167 17.66 8.09 14.80
N PRO A 168 18.38 9.11 15.25
CA PRO A 168 19.19 9.00 16.48
C PRO A 168 18.33 8.68 17.70
N ALA A 169 18.92 8.05 18.72
CA ALA A 169 18.27 7.88 20.00
C ALA A 169 17.80 9.23 20.57
N ASN A 170 16.70 9.20 21.33
CA ASN A 170 16.10 10.34 22.02
C ASN A 170 15.50 11.41 21.09
N VAL A 171 15.33 11.11 19.80
CA VAL A 171 14.62 11.98 18.85
C VAL A 171 13.14 11.60 18.83
N LYS A 172 12.26 12.55 19.15
CA LYS A 172 10.82 12.41 19.03
C LYS A 172 10.41 12.51 17.55
N HIS A 173 9.71 11.52 17.03
CA HIS A 173 9.35 11.43 15.63
C HIS A 173 8.08 10.61 15.41
N TRP A 174 7.58 10.64 14.19
CA TRP A 174 6.55 9.75 13.68
C TRP A 174 6.83 9.39 12.22
N HIS A 175 6.18 8.34 11.73
CA HIS A 175 6.17 7.95 10.32
C HIS A 175 4.83 7.29 9.94
N GLY A 176 4.54 7.26 8.63
CA GLY A 176 3.30 6.72 8.12
C GLY A 176 3.15 6.87 6.62
N ALA A 177 2.05 6.35 6.08
CA ALA A 177 1.71 6.43 4.67
C ALA A 177 1.35 7.85 4.24
N ALA A 178 1.46 8.14 2.95
CA ALA A 178 0.80 9.28 2.33
C ALA A 178 -0.72 9.06 2.25
N LYS A 179 -1.50 10.12 2.04
CA LYS A 179 -2.97 10.07 2.05
C LYS A 179 -3.56 9.18 0.96
N ASP A 180 -2.85 9.06 -0.13
CA ASP A 180 -3.28 8.45 -1.39
C ASP A 180 -2.43 7.22 -1.78
N SER A 181 -1.52 6.79 -0.91
CA SER A 181 -0.61 5.68 -1.20
C SER A 181 -0.50 4.72 -0.01
N TRP A 182 -0.49 3.45 -0.29
CA TRP A 182 0.08 2.46 0.61
C TRP A 182 1.56 2.78 0.82
N PHE A 183 2.10 2.37 1.95
CA PHE A 183 3.50 2.56 2.28
C PHE A 183 4.02 1.37 3.08
N ALA A 184 5.23 0.94 2.77
CA ALA A 184 5.93 -0.05 3.58
C ALA A 184 7.41 0.33 3.75
N HIS A 185 7.92 0.07 4.96
CA HIS A 185 9.33 0.24 5.27
C HIS A 185 9.83 -0.88 6.19
N LEU A 186 11.11 -1.19 6.11
CA LEU A 186 11.78 -1.96 7.15
C LEU A 186 12.09 -1.06 8.34
N ALA A 187 11.83 -1.57 9.55
CA ALA A 187 12.15 -0.91 10.80
C ALA A 187 13.18 -1.74 11.58
N PHE A 188 14.33 -1.14 11.85
CA PHE A 188 15.40 -1.74 12.64
C PHE A 188 15.57 -0.94 13.92
N GLU A 189 15.60 -1.62 15.05
CA GLU A 189 16.08 -0.99 16.29
C GLU A 189 17.61 -1.07 16.33
N ILE A 190 18.26 0.08 16.43
CA ILE A 190 19.73 0.13 16.52
C ILE A 190 20.15 -0.29 17.93
N PRO A 191 21.10 -1.23 18.07
CA PRO A 191 21.58 -1.64 19.37
C PRO A 191 22.13 -0.47 20.20
N GLY A 192 21.78 -0.40 21.47
CA GLY A 192 22.19 0.65 22.40
C GLY A 192 22.18 0.20 23.85
N GLU A 193 22.64 1.07 24.73
CA GLU A 193 22.65 0.88 26.19
C GLU A 193 21.42 1.53 26.80
N ASN A 194 20.73 0.81 27.72
CA ASN A 194 19.50 1.25 28.40
C ASN A 194 18.41 1.69 27.43
N THR A 195 18.13 0.87 26.42
CA THR A 195 17.13 1.18 25.39
C THR A 195 15.70 1.00 25.92
N SER A 196 14.81 1.90 25.52
CA SER A 196 13.37 1.80 25.74
C SER A 196 12.60 2.59 24.70
N ASN A 197 11.33 2.20 24.48
CA ASN A 197 10.45 2.87 23.52
C ASN A 197 9.35 3.60 24.31
N GLU A 198 9.15 4.88 24.01
CA GLU A 198 8.08 5.70 24.57
C GLU A 198 7.10 6.12 23.48
N TRP A 199 5.85 5.68 23.61
CA TRP A 199 4.75 6.10 22.76
C TRP A 199 4.08 7.33 23.37
N GLN A 200 3.87 8.34 22.56
CA GLN A 200 3.38 9.64 22.96
C GLN A 200 2.04 9.96 22.26
N GLU A 201 1.71 11.22 22.10
CA GLU A 201 0.43 11.65 21.53
C GLU A 201 0.27 11.28 20.06
N ALA A 202 -0.98 11.20 19.61
CA ALA A 202 -1.28 10.97 18.21
C ALA A 202 -0.90 12.18 17.35
N VAL A 203 -0.39 11.94 16.14
CA VAL A 203 -0.23 12.98 15.12
C VAL A 203 -1.60 13.49 14.71
N SER A 204 -1.88 14.77 14.93
CA SER A 204 -3.18 15.36 14.63
C SER A 204 -3.46 15.38 13.12
N ASP A 205 -4.74 15.39 12.75
CA ASP A 205 -5.12 15.55 11.35
C ASP A 205 -4.68 16.91 10.80
N GLU A 206 -4.64 17.94 11.65
CA GLU A 206 -4.19 19.26 11.26
C GLU A 206 -2.71 19.25 10.86
N GLU A 207 -1.85 18.61 11.65
CA GLU A 207 -0.41 18.47 11.33
C GLU A 207 -0.20 17.61 10.08
N TYR A 208 -0.81 16.43 10.05
CA TYR A 208 -0.69 15.52 8.93
C TYR A 208 -1.21 16.14 7.62
N ASN A 209 -2.27 16.94 7.67
CA ASN A 209 -2.84 17.59 6.49
C ASN A 209 -2.02 18.77 5.93
N LYS A 210 -1.06 19.30 6.69
CA LYS A 210 -0.12 20.33 6.21
C LYS A 210 0.96 19.75 5.28
N ILE A 211 1.17 18.43 5.31
CA ILE A 211 2.14 17.76 4.45
C ILE A 211 1.57 17.69 3.03
N LYS A 212 2.34 18.17 2.06
CA LYS A 212 1.94 18.29 0.65
C LYS A 212 2.55 17.20 -0.21
#